data_de71aa46d0d58d6c974fb6adfe784f81
#
_entry.id   de71aa46d0d58d6c974fb6adfe784f81
#
_cell.length_a   1.000
_cell.length_b   1.000
_cell.length_c   1.000
_cell.angle_alpha   90.00
_cell.angle_beta   90.00
_cell.angle_gamma   90.00
#
_symmetry.space_group_name_H-M   'P 1'
#
loop_
_entity.id
_entity.type
_entity.pdbx_description
1 polymer ?
#
loop_
_entity_poly.entity_id
_entity_poly.type
_entity_poly.pdbx_seq_one_letter_code
_entity_poly.pdbx_strand_id
1 'polypeptide(L)'
;MKKRSIITAFLAILFAVIVNAQTGLKKVYNESINPLEQIDQAIVKAKSEGKFVICQVGGNWCPWCLRFADFITNDTTISKVIDENFEYIHVNYNPRKSGNEVQQQQGAALMKRLNNCGRFGFPVFVVLDKDGKVIHIQDSSFLEEGQGYNQEKVLRFFKNWTPKAVKNN
;
A
#
# COMPACT_ATOMS: atom_id res chain seq x y z
N MET A 1 54.50 -12.59 5.64
CA MET A 1 53.28 -12.71 6.44
C MET A 1 52.39 -11.44 6.47
N LYS A 2 52.84 -10.24 6.04
CA LYS A 2 52.04 -9.01 6.04
C LYS A 2 51.02 -8.83 4.92
N LYS A 3 51.21 -9.52 3.76
CA LYS A 3 50.30 -9.37 2.59
C LYS A 3 48.94 -10.08 2.76
N ARG A 4 48.85 -11.16 3.53
CA ARG A 4 47.59 -11.89 3.74
C ARG A 4 46.58 -11.15 4.64
N SER A 5 47.04 -10.37 5.64
CA SER A 5 46.20 -9.60 6.53
C SER A 5 45.49 -8.40 5.85
N ILE A 6 46.13 -7.80 4.84
CA ILE A 6 45.60 -6.66 4.09
C ILE A 6 44.44 -7.08 3.19
N ILE A 7 44.57 -8.27 2.55
CA ILE A 7 43.53 -8.80 1.65
C ILE A 7 42.28 -9.17 2.45
N THR A 8 42.45 -9.73 3.65
CA THR A 8 41.31 -10.12 4.51
C THR A 8 40.56 -8.88 5.07
N ALA A 9 41.28 -7.81 5.39
CA ALA A 9 40.65 -6.56 5.83
C ALA A 9 39.88 -5.86 4.69
N PHE A 10 40.40 -5.91 3.45
CA PHE A 10 39.68 -5.35 2.28
C PHE A 10 38.42 -6.10 1.94
N LEU A 11 38.43 -7.45 2.04
CA LEU A 11 37.24 -8.27 1.81
C LEU A 11 36.16 -8.03 2.89
N ALA A 12 36.55 -7.84 4.15
CA ALA A 12 35.62 -7.53 5.25
C ALA A 12 34.97 -6.15 5.10
N ILE A 13 35.70 -5.16 4.58
CA ILE A 13 35.17 -3.81 4.33
C ILE A 13 34.20 -3.82 3.13
N LEU A 14 34.48 -4.61 2.06
CA LEU A 14 33.58 -4.75 0.94
C LEU A 14 32.25 -5.42 1.35
N PHE A 15 32.29 -6.39 2.26
CA PHE A 15 31.09 -7.07 2.77
C PHE A 15 30.24 -6.14 3.66
N ALA A 16 30.89 -5.29 4.46
CA ALA A 16 30.20 -4.32 5.31
C ALA A 16 29.45 -3.23 4.51
N VAL A 17 29.98 -2.83 3.34
CA VAL A 17 29.35 -1.84 2.44
C VAL A 17 28.12 -2.41 1.76
N ILE A 18 28.12 -3.71 1.45
CA ILE A 18 26.94 -4.36 0.79
C ILE A 18 25.78 -4.53 1.76
N VAL A 19 26.03 -4.72 3.05
CA VAL A 19 24.96 -4.87 4.08
C VAL A 19 24.24 -3.55 4.37
N ASN A 20 24.85 -2.39 4.14
CA ASN A 20 24.22 -1.09 4.35
C ASN A 20 23.40 -0.56 3.16
N ALA A 21 23.34 -1.27 2.05
CA ALA A 21 22.53 -0.89 0.88
C ALA A 21 21.08 -1.40 0.93
N GLN A 22 20.67 -2.05 2.00
CA GLN A 22 19.26 -2.24 2.30
C GLN A 22 18.72 -0.96 2.98
N THR A 23 18.60 0.11 2.22
CA THR A 23 17.76 1.24 2.63
C THR A 23 16.34 0.69 2.77
N GLY A 24 15.95 0.44 4.01
CA GLY A 24 14.64 -0.13 4.31
C GLY A 24 13.55 0.77 3.70
N LEU A 25 12.61 0.18 2.99
CA LEU A 25 11.44 0.87 2.45
C LEU A 25 10.77 1.69 3.56
N LYS A 26 10.35 2.91 3.23
CA LYS A 26 9.71 3.82 4.19
C LYS A 26 8.44 3.22 4.76
N LYS A 27 8.29 3.21 6.08
CA LYS A 27 7.03 2.87 6.74
C LYS A 27 5.98 3.94 6.44
N VAL A 28 4.83 3.53 5.94
CA VAL A 28 3.75 4.43 5.50
C VAL A 28 2.42 4.19 6.23
N TYR A 29 2.30 3.06 6.92
CA TYR A 29 1.10 2.74 7.67
C TYR A 29 1.17 3.30 9.08
N ASN A 30 0.15 4.05 9.49
CA ASN A 30 0.01 4.50 10.88
C ASN A 30 -0.72 3.42 11.69
N GLU A 31 0.01 2.75 12.58
CA GLU A 31 -0.49 1.63 13.38
C GLU A 31 -1.31 2.08 14.61
N SER A 32 -1.31 3.38 14.92
CA SER A 32 -2.04 3.95 16.06
C SER A 32 -3.42 4.50 15.70
N ILE A 33 -3.75 4.65 14.42
CA ILE A 33 -5.05 5.15 13.97
C ILE A 33 -6.05 4.00 13.91
N ASN A 34 -7.29 4.25 14.34
CA ASN A 34 -8.42 3.36 14.09
C ASN A 34 -8.69 3.32 12.58
N PRO A 35 -8.58 2.16 11.91
CA PRO A 35 -8.71 2.07 10.47
C PRO A 35 -10.12 2.41 9.95
N LEU A 36 -11.17 2.20 10.77
CA LEU A 36 -12.53 2.54 10.39
C LEU A 36 -12.75 4.06 10.38
N GLU A 37 -12.25 4.76 11.40
CA GLU A 37 -12.30 6.22 11.48
C GLU A 37 -11.47 6.87 10.37
N GLN A 38 -10.31 6.29 10.04
CA GLN A 38 -9.48 6.74 8.92
C GLN A 38 -10.25 6.68 7.59
N ILE A 39 -10.97 5.58 7.35
CA ILE A 39 -11.79 5.43 6.15
C ILE A 39 -12.94 6.46 6.14
N ASP A 40 -13.62 6.68 7.27
CA ASP A 40 -14.71 7.65 7.35
C ASP A 40 -14.25 9.08 7.05
N GLN A 41 -13.09 9.48 7.60
CA GLN A 41 -12.48 10.77 7.31
C GLN A 41 -12.09 10.91 5.83
N ALA A 42 -11.52 9.85 5.24
CA ALA A 42 -11.17 9.84 3.83
C ALA A 42 -12.40 9.96 2.91
N ILE A 43 -13.52 9.31 3.25
CA ILE A 43 -14.78 9.44 2.50
C ILE A 43 -15.32 10.87 2.55
N VAL A 44 -15.32 11.50 3.73
CA VAL A 44 -15.77 12.90 3.87
C VAL A 44 -14.93 13.83 3.00
N LYS A 45 -13.60 13.69 3.04
CA LYS A 45 -12.68 14.48 2.23
C LYS A 45 -12.86 14.22 0.73
N ALA A 46 -12.85 12.97 0.30
CA ALA A 46 -13.05 12.59 -1.09
C ALA A 46 -14.37 13.14 -1.67
N LYS A 47 -15.45 13.06 -0.89
CA LYS A 47 -16.77 13.58 -1.28
C LYS A 47 -16.75 15.08 -1.51
N SER A 48 -16.07 15.85 -0.66
CA SER A 48 -15.93 17.30 -0.82
C SER A 48 -15.12 17.72 -2.04
N GLU A 49 -14.20 16.86 -2.49
CA GLU A 49 -13.32 17.10 -3.64
C GLU A 49 -13.81 16.40 -4.92
N GLY A 50 -14.94 15.72 -4.90
CA GLY A 50 -15.47 14.96 -6.05
C GLY A 50 -14.65 13.74 -6.43
N LYS A 51 -13.85 13.21 -5.49
CA LYS A 51 -12.97 12.06 -5.65
C LYS A 51 -13.62 10.78 -5.10
N PHE A 52 -12.96 9.64 -5.38
CA PHE A 52 -13.20 8.36 -4.72
C PHE A 52 -12.11 8.09 -3.68
N VAL A 53 -12.30 7.03 -2.86
CA VAL A 53 -11.27 6.59 -1.91
C VAL A 53 -10.61 5.33 -2.40
N ILE A 54 -9.29 5.23 -2.28
CA ILE A 54 -8.56 3.98 -2.41
C ILE A 54 -7.91 3.63 -1.09
N CYS A 55 -8.31 2.48 -0.53
CA CYS A 55 -7.68 1.89 0.64
C CYS A 55 -6.62 0.89 0.16
N GLN A 56 -5.33 1.20 0.33
CA GLN A 56 -4.26 0.20 0.28
C GLN A 56 -4.23 -0.50 1.63
N VAL A 57 -4.83 -1.69 1.72
CA VAL A 57 -4.87 -2.48 2.96
C VAL A 57 -3.62 -3.34 3.07
N GLY A 58 -2.98 -3.27 4.23
CA GLY A 58 -1.74 -3.99 4.52
C GLY A 58 -1.09 -3.50 5.81
N GLY A 59 0.23 -3.39 5.85
CA GLY A 59 0.93 -2.90 7.02
C GLY A 59 2.44 -2.78 6.81
N ASN A 60 3.12 -2.18 7.78
CA ASN A 60 4.58 -2.02 7.75
C ASN A 60 5.35 -3.34 7.83
N TRP A 61 4.69 -4.42 8.18
CA TRP A 61 5.20 -5.80 8.20
C TRP A 61 5.25 -6.45 6.80
N CYS A 62 4.63 -5.82 5.79
CA CYS A 62 4.44 -6.36 4.44
C CYS A 62 5.40 -5.69 3.44
N PRO A 63 6.48 -6.35 3.00
CA PRO A 63 7.44 -5.76 2.07
C PRO A 63 6.82 -5.33 0.74
N TRP A 64 5.88 -6.09 0.19
CA TRP A 64 5.17 -5.76 -1.04
C TRP A 64 4.29 -4.52 -0.90
N CYS A 65 3.69 -4.32 0.28
CA CYS A 65 2.92 -3.12 0.59
C CYS A 65 3.79 -1.87 0.55
N LEU A 66 4.99 -1.94 1.14
CA LEU A 66 5.93 -0.82 1.17
C LEU A 66 6.55 -0.56 -0.21
N ARG A 67 6.84 -1.62 -1.00
CA ARG A 67 7.29 -1.48 -2.38
C ARG A 67 6.25 -0.79 -3.26
N PHE A 68 4.96 -1.13 -3.09
CA PHE A 68 3.90 -0.45 -3.85
C PHE A 68 3.80 1.03 -3.49
N ALA A 69 3.84 1.36 -2.21
CA ALA A 69 3.81 2.75 -1.76
C ALA A 69 4.99 3.56 -2.31
N ASP A 70 6.21 2.97 -2.29
CA ASP A 70 7.40 3.58 -2.88
C ASP A 70 7.25 3.75 -4.39
N PHE A 71 6.78 2.72 -5.09
CA PHE A 71 6.58 2.72 -6.54
C PHE A 71 5.63 3.84 -7.00
N ILE A 72 4.45 3.97 -6.40
CA ILE A 72 3.47 5.00 -6.80
C ILE A 72 3.92 6.43 -6.41
N THR A 73 4.73 6.57 -5.35
CA THR A 73 5.26 7.86 -4.92
C THR A 73 6.35 8.37 -5.86
N ASN A 74 7.16 7.46 -6.41
CA ASN A 74 8.27 7.80 -7.31
C ASN A 74 7.86 7.92 -8.78
N ASP A 75 6.68 7.44 -9.17
CA ASP A 75 6.13 7.57 -10.52
C ASP A 75 5.21 8.79 -10.63
N THR A 76 5.69 9.85 -11.28
CA THR A 76 4.95 11.11 -11.42
C THR A 76 3.67 10.99 -12.24
N THR A 77 3.59 10.03 -13.17
CA THR A 77 2.39 9.79 -13.97
C THR A 77 1.29 9.14 -13.14
N ILE A 78 1.67 8.15 -12.33
CA ILE A 78 0.74 7.46 -11.44
C ILE A 78 0.30 8.37 -10.30
N SER A 79 1.24 9.06 -9.63
CA SER A 79 0.92 9.97 -8.52
C SER A 79 -0.05 11.07 -8.96
N LYS A 80 0.14 11.65 -10.16
CA LYS A 80 -0.79 12.63 -10.72
C LYS A 80 -2.22 12.08 -10.88
N VAL A 81 -2.38 10.87 -11.43
CA VAL A 81 -3.71 10.25 -11.56
C VAL A 81 -4.34 10.00 -10.20
N ILE A 82 -3.56 9.58 -9.21
CA ILE A 82 -4.03 9.39 -7.84
C ILE A 82 -4.48 10.71 -7.25
N ASP A 83 -3.64 11.73 -7.27
CA ASP A 83 -3.90 13.03 -6.66
C ASP A 83 -5.13 13.74 -7.26
N GLU A 84 -5.35 13.59 -8.56
CA GLU A 84 -6.50 14.20 -9.25
C GLU A 84 -7.84 13.48 -8.99
N ASN A 85 -7.82 12.18 -8.68
CA ASN A 85 -9.05 11.38 -8.71
C ASN A 85 -9.39 10.67 -7.39
N PHE A 86 -8.42 10.55 -6.47
CA PHE A 86 -8.60 9.72 -5.29
C PHE A 86 -8.11 10.39 -4.01
N GLU A 87 -8.78 10.11 -2.91
CA GLU A 87 -8.20 10.16 -1.59
C GLU A 87 -7.56 8.78 -1.33
N TYR A 88 -6.24 8.74 -1.41
CA TYR A 88 -5.46 7.50 -1.26
C TYR A 88 -4.97 7.35 0.16
N ILE A 89 -5.34 6.25 0.83
CA ILE A 89 -4.97 6.01 2.22
C ILE A 89 -4.32 4.63 2.42
N HIS A 90 -3.32 4.59 3.30
CA HIS A 90 -2.71 3.35 3.77
C HIS A 90 -3.45 2.87 5.01
N VAL A 91 -4.22 1.79 4.87
CA VAL A 91 -5.06 1.23 5.94
C VAL A 91 -4.33 0.08 6.62
N ASN A 92 -3.93 0.28 7.88
CA ASN A 92 -3.19 -0.74 8.62
C ASN A 92 -4.08 -1.91 9.01
N TYR A 93 -3.62 -3.12 8.68
CA TYR A 93 -4.24 -4.37 9.09
C TYR A 93 -3.17 -5.40 9.43
N ASN A 94 -3.29 -6.08 10.55
CA ASN A 94 -2.40 -7.17 10.93
C ASN A 94 -3.17 -8.50 11.01
N PRO A 95 -2.93 -9.44 10.08
CA PRO A 95 -3.63 -10.73 10.03
C PRO A 95 -3.20 -11.70 11.12
N ARG A 96 -2.08 -11.43 11.81
CA ARG A 96 -1.45 -12.39 12.75
C ARG A 96 -2.11 -12.44 14.12
N LYS A 97 -3.29 -11.85 14.31
CA LYS A 97 -3.99 -11.77 15.60
C LYS A 97 -3.07 -11.31 16.76
N SER A 98 -2.01 -10.59 16.44
CA SER A 98 -1.14 -9.94 17.41
C SER A 98 -1.76 -8.59 17.76
N GLY A 99 -2.00 -8.37 19.02
CA GLY A 99 -2.63 -7.16 19.51
C GLY A 99 -3.64 -7.47 20.61
N ASN A 100 -4.14 -6.40 21.23
CA ASN A 100 -5.20 -6.51 22.22
C ASN A 100 -6.57 -6.80 21.56
N GLU A 101 -7.58 -7.12 22.36
CA GLU A 101 -8.94 -7.43 21.90
C GLU A 101 -9.53 -6.31 21.01
N VAL A 102 -9.28 -5.05 21.34
CA VAL A 102 -9.76 -3.89 20.58
C VAL A 102 -9.20 -3.91 19.15
N GLN A 103 -7.92 -4.16 18.99
CA GLN A 103 -7.28 -4.24 17.66
C GLN A 103 -7.80 -5.43 16.85
N GLN A 104 -8.09 -6.55 17.50
CA GLN A 104 -8.67 -7.72 16.83
C GLN A 104 -10.10 -7.45 16.38
N GLN A 105 -10.91 -6.79 17.21
CA GLN A 105 -12.28 -6.38 16.86
C GLN A 105 -12.29 -5.36 15.73
N GLN A 106 -11.40 -4.36 15.76
CA GLN A 106 -11.23 -3.38 14.68
C GLN A 106 -10.83 -4.06 13.37
N GLY A 107 -9.91 -5.03 13.42
CA GLY A 107 -9.51 -5.81 12.24
C GLY A 107 -10.65 -6.62 11.64
N ALA A 108 -11.48 -7.26 12.48
CA ALA A 108 -12.66 -8.01 12.02
C ALA A 108 -13.72 -7.07 11.40
N ALA A 109 -13.97 -5.93 12.03
CA ALA A 109 -14.91 -4.91 11.53
C ALA A 109 -14.41 -4.30 10.20
N LEU A 110 -13.10 -4.04 10.07
CA LEU A 110 -12.46 -3.57 8.84
C LEU A 110 -12.68 -4.59 7.70
N MET A 111 -12.39 -5.86 7.92
CA MET A 111 -12.60 -6.89 6.90
C MET A 111 -14.05 -6.98 6.48
N LYS A 112 -14.99 -6.92 7.42
CA LYS A 112 -16.43 -6.89 7.11
C LYS A 112 -16.80 -5.69 6.25
N ARG A 113 -16.33 -4.49 6.61
CA ARG A 113 -16.60 -3.24 5.87
C ARG A 113 -16.05 -3.26 4.46
N LEU A 114 -14.87 -3.87 4.25
CA LEU A 114 -14.18 -3.94 2.97
C LEU A 114 -14.42 -5.27 2.22
N ASN A 115 -15.60 -5.90 2.44
CA ASN A 115 -16.03 -7.12 1.75
C ASN A 115 -14.99 -8.25 1.80
N ASN A 116 -14.37 -8.44 2.98
CA ASN A 116 -13.36 -9.48 3.23
C ASN A 116 -12.20 -9.46 2.20
N CYS A 117 -11.69 -8.25 1.93
CA CYS A 117 -10.64 -8.04 0.93
C CYS A 117 -9.35 -8.82 1.24
N GLY A 118 -9.05 -9.10 2.49
CA GLY A 118 -7.84 -9.83 2.92
C GLY A 118 -7.71 -11.25 2.35
N ARG A 119 -8.76 -11.82 1.74
CA ARG A 119 -8.71 -13.11 1.04
C ARG A 119 -7.78 -13.13 -0.17
N PHE A 120 -7.43 -11.97 -0.71
CA PHE A 120 -6.52 -11.83 -1.85
C PHE A 120 -5.05 -11.65 -1.47
N GLY A 121 -4.72 -11.65 -0.17
CA GLY A 121 -3.37 -11.32 0.30
C GLY A 121 -3.14 -9.82 0.45
N PHE A 122 -1.86 -9.39 0.55
CA PHE A 122 -1.49 -8.00 0.82
C PHE A 122 -0.26 -7.57 -0.01
N PRO A 123 -0.25 -6.32 -0.51
CA PRO A 123 -1.34 -5.35 -0.39
C PRO A 123 -2.58 -5.77 -1.18
N VAL A 124 -3.73 -5.34 -0.72
CA VAL A 124 -4.97 -5.38 -1.49
C VAL A 124 -5.54 -3.98 -1.57
N PHE A 125 -6.09 -3.62 -2.72
CA PHE A 125 -6.63 -2.28 -2.94
C PHE A 125 -8.15 -2.34 -3.00
N VAL A 126 -8.80 -1.50 -2.20
CA VAL A 126 -10.26 -1.40 -2.20
C VAL A 126 -10.66 -0.01 -2.65
N VAL A 127 -11.44 0.07 -3.72
CA VAL A 127 -11.98 1.32 -4.23
C VAL A 127 -13.37 1.54 -3.62
N LEU A 128 -13.54 2.69 -2.99
CA LEU A 128 -14.82 3.13 -2.45
C LEU A 128 -15.32 4.32 -3.27
N ASP A 129 -16.62 4.34 -3.57
CA ASP A 129 -17.25 5.49 -4.19
C ASP A 129 -17.41 6.66 -3.19
N LYS A 130 -18.01 7.77 -3.65
CA LYS A 130 -18.25 8.98 -2.85
C LYS A 130 -19.12 8.76 -1.60
N ASP A 131 -19.87 7.66 -1.54
CA ASP A 131 -20.74 7.29 -0.43
C ASP A 131 -20.14 6.17 0.44
N GLY A 132 -18.89 5.78 0.16
CA GLY A 132 -18.14 4.76 0.92
C GLY A 132 -18.52 3.32 0.58
N LYS A 133 -19.24 3.09 -0.52
CA LYS A 133 -19.57 1.76 -1.00
C LYS A 133 -18.36 1.15 -1.70
N VAL A 134 -18.04 -0.10 -1.39
CA VAL A 134 -17.01 -0.88 -2.12
C VAL A 134 -17.49 -1.14 -3.55
N ILE A 135 -16.79 -0.60 -4.54
CA ILE A 135 -17.09 -0.76 -5.96
C ILE A 135 -16.07 -1.65 -6.67
N HIS A 136 -14.88 -1.84 -6.10
CA HIS A 136 -13.86 -2.75 -6.63
C HIS A 136 -12.88 -3.20 -5.56
N ILE A 137 -12.37 -4.43 -5.72
CA ILE A 137 -11.25 -4.96 -4.94
C ILE A 137 -10.21 -5.47 -5.93
N GLN A 138 -9.01 -4.88 -5.89
CA GLN A 138 -7.88 -5.24 -6.74
C GLN A 138 -6.87 -6.08 -5.95
N ASP A 139 -6.66 -7.30 -6.38
CA ASP A 139 -5.54 -8.15 -5.96
C ASP A 139 -4.24 -7.58 -6.54
N SER A 140 -3.24 -7.36 -5.68
CA SER A 140 -1.95 -6.78 -6.08
C SER A 140 -1.17 -7.66 -7.06
N SER A 141 -1.35 -8.98 -7.02
CA SER A 141 -0.64 -9.92 -7.89
C SER A 141 -0.87 -9.67 -9.38
N PHE A 142 -2.04 -9.13 -9.75
CA PHE A 142 -2.32 -8.72 -11.13
C PHE A 142 -1.58 -7.46 -11.57
N LEU A 143 -1.00 -6.72 -10.64
CA LEU A 143 -0.25 -5.49 -10.90
C LEU A 143 1.26 -5.72 -10.90
N GLU A 144 1.69 -6.89 -10.46
CA GLU A 144 3.10 -7.23 -10.26
C GLU A 144 3.81 -7.57 -11.58
N GLU A 145 5.14 -7.35 -11.57
CA GLU A 145 6.08 -7.77 -12.58
C GLU A 145 7.47 -7.94 -11.97
N GLY A 146 8.04 -9.13 -12.10
CA GLY A 146 9.35 -9.46 -11.52
C GLY A 146 9.35 -9.28 -10.01
N GLN A 147 10.27 -8.43 -9.51
CA GLN A 147 10.40 -8.13 -8.08
C GLN A 147 9.68 -6.83 -7.66
N GLY A 148 8.76 -6.32 -8.49
CA GLY A 148 8.07 -5.06 -8.25
C GLY A 148 6.71 -5.00 -8.95
N TYR A 149 6.38 -3.82 -9.47
CA TYR A 149 5.09 -3.54 -10.09
C TYR A 149 5.26 -3.03 -11.53
N ASN A 150 4.30 -3.39 -12.39
CA ASN A 150 4.27 -2.93 -13.79
C ASN A 150 3.52 -1.60 -13.88
N GLN A 151 4.16 -0.58 -14.45
CA GLN A 151 3.61 0.76 -14.57
C GLN A 151 2.28 0.80 -15.34
N GLU A 152 2.21 0.11 -16.49
CA GLU A 152 1.01 0.13 -17.32
C GLU A 152 -0.19 -0.54 -16.64
N LYS A 153 0.04 -1.67 -15.96
CA LYS A 153 -0.99 -2.38 -15.20
C LYS A 153 -1.53 -1.50 -14.06
N VAL A 154 -0.63 -0.88 -13.30
CA VAL A 154 -0.99 0.00 -12.19
C VAL A 154 -1.72 1.24 -12.68
N LEU A 155 -1.21 1.88 -13.74
CA LEU A 155 -1.85 3.07 -14.33
C LEU A 155 -3.24 2.75 -14.88
N ARG A 156 -3.40 1.60 -15.55
CA ARG A 156 -4.69 1.11 -16.04
C ARG A 156 -5.67 0.85 -14.90
N PHE A 157 -5.22 0.25 -13.80
CA PHE A 157 -6.05 0.06 -12.61
C PHE A 157 -6.60 1.40 -12.12
N PHE A 158 -5.76 2.40 -11.85
CA PHE A 158 -6.22 3.69 -11.38
C PHE A 158 -7.16 4.38 -12.39
N LYS A 159 -6.81 4.42 -13.67
CA LYS A 159 -7.63 5.08 -14.72
C LYS A 159 -9.01 4.48 -14.86
N ASN A 160 -9.14 3.16 -14.74
CA ASN A 160 -10.42 2.46 -14.88
C ASN A 160 -11.40 2.76 -13.73
N TRP A 161 -10.89 3.16 -12.56
CA TRP A 161 -11.71 3.38 -11.37
C TRP A 161 -11.83 4.86 -10.98
N THR A 162 -11.46 5.78 -11.84
CA THR A 162 -11.71 7.21 -11.60
C THR A 162 -13.21 7.50 -11.52
N PRO A 163 -13.64 8.55 -10.77
CA PRO A 163 -15.05 8.95 -10.71
C PRO A 163 -15.67 9.18 -12.10
N LYS A 164 -14.87 9.70 -13.05
CA LYS A 164 -15.30 9.93 -14.43
C LYS A 164 -15.52 8.61 -15.18
N ALA A 165 -14.59 7.65 -15.05
CA ALA A 165 -14.70 6.36 -15.73
C ALA A 165 -15.92 5.57 -15.24
N VAL A 166 -16.18 5.54 -13.92
CA VAL A 166 -17.32 4.81 -13.33
C VAL A 166 -18.67 5.42 -13.68
N LYS A 167 -18.77 6.75 -13.86
CA LYS A 167 -20.03 7.43 -14.24
C LYS A 167 -20.42 7.20 -15.70
N ASN A 168 -19.45 6.86 -16.56
CA ASN A 168 -19.68 6.71 -17.99
C ASN A 168 -20.05 5.26 -18.40
N ASN A 169 -20.12 4.35 -17.44
CA ASN A 169 -20.59 2.98 -17.58
C ASN A 169 -21.97 2.82 -16.92
#